data_6f6179e6684a1794534c382d16314639
#
_entry.id   6f6179e6684a1794534c382d16314639
#
_cell.length_a   1.000
_cell.length_b   1.000
_cell.length_c   1.000
_cell.angle_alpha   90.00
_cell.angle_beta   90.00
_cell.angle_gamma   90.00
#
_symmetry.space_group_name_H-M   'P 1'
#
loop_
_entity.id
_entity.type
_entity.pdbx_description
1 polymer ?
#
loop_
_entity_poly.entity_id
_entity_poly.type
_entity_poly.pdbx_seq_one_letter_code
_entity_poly.pdbx_strand_id
1 'polypeptide(L)'
;MLVSCEYGWKGKVKGKMENDQKLIYPDRLHKGDTIGFVAPCCKLERDSADRAKAVLESLGFQVKYAEHLFSTAWGFSGTDKERAEDIHQMMEDDDVKMLLFTGGEVATHLLPLLDYEKIRRHPKIISSYSDSTSILNAISDRSGLVTFYGQSIRTFDECFGQELKQHYNLQVFHDRLIEGSSNYRMAKPWKVLRGGYVKGRLTGGYLVNYTLIQQTPFYSLDHVSEGEKPLLFLEDHEKFNEPAAVSRYVSCLEQDGVFDRICGLIFGHYSENPNPLLEEILLRVGEKHRIPVVMTDDFGHGKYNQILPIGARAILDADRGNFYLCESGVE
;
A
#
# COMPACT_ATOMS: atom_id res chain seq x y z
N MET A 1 -31.93 9.52 32.24
CA MET A 1 -32.38 9.66 30.85
C MET A 1 -31.28 9.05 29.99
N LEU A 2 -31.37 7.75 29.70
CA LEU A 2 -30.40 7.01 28.88
C LEU A 2 -30.82 7.24 27.44
N VAL A 3 -29.96 7.93 26.66
CA VAL A 3 -30.08 8.05 25.21
C VAL A 3 -29.49 6.79 24.61
N SER A 4 -30.36 5.90 24.14
CA SER A 4 -29.94 4.72 23.35
C SER A 4 -29.49 5.18 21.99
N CYS A 5 -28.15 5.15 21.74
CA CYS A 5 -27.63 5.18 20.39
C CYS A 5 -27.87 3.82 19.73
N GLU A 6 -28.90 3.73 18.92
CA GLU A 6 -29.11 2.61 18.01
C GLU A 6 -28.14 2.72 16.85
N TYR A 7 -26.95 2.17 16.99
CA TYR A 7 -26.12 1.78 15.86
C TYR A 7 -26.62 0.42 15.34
N GLY A 8 -27.64 0.48 14.51
CA GLY A 8 -28.14 -0.70 13.82
C GLY A 8 -27.19 -1.16 12.70
N TRP A 9 -26.13 -1.87 13.06
CA TRP A 9 -25.34 -2.63 12.09
C TRP A 9 -26.15 -3.87 11.68
N LYS A 10 -26.96 -3.76 10.63
CA LYS A 10 -27.59 -4.91 10.00
C LYS A 10 -26.57 -5.60 9.11
N GLY A 11 -25.78 -6.50 9.71
CA GLY A 11 -24.90 -7.39 8.97
C GLY A 11 -25.64 -8.20 7.92
N LYS A 12 -25.39 -7.85 6.67
CA LYS A 12 -25.42 -8.70 5.48
C LYS A 12 -24.72 -7.96 4.35
N VAL A 13 -23.38 -7.91 4.38
CA VAL A 13 -22.62 -7.70 3.16
C VAL A 13 -22.00 -9.04 2.78
N LYS A 14 -22.86 -10.01 2.45
CA LYS A 14 -22.54 -11.13 1.55
C LYS A 14 -23.17 -10.79 0.19
N GLY A 15 -22.79 -9.70 -0.39
CA GLY A 15 -22.87 -9.52 -1.83
C GLY A 15 -21.61 -10.21 -2.38
N LYS A 16 -21.76 -11.40 -3.00
CA LYS A 16 -20.82 -11.79 -4.04
C LYS A 16 -20.79 -10.61 -5.00
N MET A 17 -19.69 -9.85 -5.03
CA MET A 17 -19.43 -8.95 -6.14
C MET A 17 -19.38 -9.82 -7.38
N GLU A 18 -20.06 -9.42 -8.44
CA GLU A 18 -19.99 -10.13 -9.72
C GLU A 18 -18.52 -10.21 -10.14
N ASN A 19 -18.07 -11.40 -10.46
CA ASN A 19 -16.68 -11.86 -10.57
C ASN A 19 -15.91 -11.27 -11.77
N ASP A 20 -16.26 -10.05 -12.27
CA ASP A 20 -15.70 -9.44 -13.48
C ASP A 20 -15.47 -7.91 -13.35
N GLN A 21 -15.17 -7.43 -12.14
CA GLN A 21 -14.87 -6.00 -11.98
C GLN A 21 -13.52 -5.69 -12.64
N LYS A 22 -13.57 -5.11 -13.85
CA LYS A 22 -12.38 -4.67 -14.59
C LYS A 22 -11.57 -3.72 -13.72
N LEU A 23 -10.26 -3.99 -13.57
CA LEU A 23 -9.34 -3.07 -12.91
C LEU A 23 -9.32 -1.73 -13.63
N ILE A 24 -9.18 -0.69 -12.84
CA ILE A 24 -9.04 0.68 -13.30
C ILE A 24 -7.62 1.13 -12.99
N TYR A 25 -6.93 1.55 -14.04
CA TYR A 25 -5.60 2.16 -13.94
C TYR A 25 -5.78 3.67 -13.97
N PRO A 26 -5.28 4.42 -12.98
CA PRO A 26 -5.34 5.87 -13.05
C PRO A 26 -4.36 6.41 -14.12
N ASP A 27 -4.65 7.60 -14.63
CA ASP A 27 -3.72 8.31 -15.52
C ASP A 27 -2.39 8.56 -14.83
N ARG A 28 -1.27 8.49 -15.58
CA ARG A 28 0.06 8.89 -15.11
C ARG A 28 0.14 10.39 -14.86
N LEU A 29 1.10 10.79 -14.03
CA LEU A 29 1.33 12.19 -13.70
C LEU A 29 2.04 12.95 -14.84
N HIS A 30 1.66 14.19 -15.02
CA HIS A 30 2.32 15.14 -15.92
C HIS A 30 2.80 16.37 -15.14
N LYS A 31 3.83 17.04 -15.66
CA LYS A 31 4.26 18.31 -15.07
C LYS A 31 3.13 19.31 -15.05
N GLY A 32 2.95 19.98 -13.93
CA GLY A 32 1.86 20.91 -13.67
C GLY A 32 0.67 20.30 -12.94
N ASP A 33 0.58 18.97 -12.86
CA ASP A 33 -0.47 18.27 -12.12
C ASP A 33 -0.42 18.61 -10.63
N THR A 34 -1.58 18.54 -9.98
CA THR A 34 -1.72 18.79 -8.54
C THR A 34 -1.72 17.47 -7.78
N ILE A 35 -0.91 17.38 -6.73
CA ILE A 35 -0.85 16.30 -5.77
C ILE A 35 -1.55 16.73 -4.48
N GLY A 36 -2.60 16.02 -4.08
CA GLY A 36 -3.34 16.24 -2.85
C GLY A 36 -2.67 15.55 -1.66
N PHE A 37 -2.34 16.30 -0.61
CA PHE A 37 -1.89 15.72 0.66
C PHE A 37 -3.06 15.44 1.57
N VAL A 38 -3.19 14.19 2.01
CA VAL A 38 -4.26 13.72 2.90
C VAL A 38 -3.65 12.93 4.07
N ALA A 39 -4.21 13.09 5.26
CA ALA A 39 -3.74 12.42 6.47
C ALA A 39 -4.77 11.42 7.03
N PRO A 40 -5.00 10.28 6.38
CA PRO A 40 -5.98 9.30 6.85
C PRO A 40 -5.50 8.52 8.09
N CYS A 41 -4.20 8.43 8.31
CA CYS A 41 -3.60 7.63 9.38
C CYS A 41 -3.20 8.51 10.58
N CYS A 42 -2.03 9.11 10.57
CA CYS A 42 -1.57 9.93 11.67
C CYS A 42 -1.60 11.43 11.35
N LYS A 43 -1.48 12.22 12.40
CA LYS A 43 -1.25 13.66 12.32
C LYS A 43 0.04 13.96 11.55
N LEU A 44 0.00 15.00 10.71
CA LEU A 44 1.14 15.52 9.96
C LEU A 44 1.58 16.87 10.55
N GLU A 45 2.86 17.00 10.81
CA GLU A 45 3.43 18.30 11.22
C GLU A 45 3.59 19.22 9.99
N ARG A 46 3.28 20.51 10.16
CA ARG A 46 3.30 21.48 9.07
C ARG A 46 4.65 21.58 8.38
N ASP A 47 5.74 21.65 9.15
CA ASP A 47 7.09 21.75 8.60
C ASP A 47 7.45 20.52 7.73
N SER A 48 6.97 19.34 8.10
CA SER A 48 7.14 18.11 7.30
C SER A 48 6.34 18.20 5.98
N ALA A 49 5.10 18.67 6.04
CA ALA A 49 4.29 18.89 4.84
C ALA A 49 4.93 19.92 3.92
N ASP A 50 5.43 21.04 4.46
CA ASP A 50 6.01 22.13 3.69
C ASP A 50 7.34 21.69 3.02
N ARG A 51 8.17 20.87 3.68
CA ARG A 51 9.38 20.30 3.07
C ARG A 51 9.03 19.33 1.94
N ALA A 52 8.07 18.41 2.17
CA ALA A 52 7.60 17.48 1.14
C ALA A 52 7.02 18.23 -0.06
N LYS A 53 6.21 19.27 0.18
CA LYS A 53 5.68 20.17 -0.84
C LYS A 53 6.79 20.82 -1.66
N ALA A 54 7.80 21.41 -1.00
CA ALA A 54 8.91 22.05 -1.69
C ALA A 54 9.67 21.07 -2.63
N VAL A 55 9.82 19.81 -2.24
CA VAL A 55 10.41 18.76 -3.10
C VAL A 55 9.54 18.51 -4.33
N LEU A 56 8.23 18.31 -4.17
CA LEU A 56 7.31 18.05 -5.28
C LEU A 56 7.20 19.26 -6.22
N GLU A 57 7.15 20.48 -5.69
CA GLU A 57 7.15 21.71 -6.48
C GLU A 57 8.45 21.86 -7.30
N SER A 58 9.59 21.48 -6.74
CA SER A 58 10.87 21.47 -7.47
C SER A 58 10.90 20.45 -8.62
N LEU A 59 10.07 19.39 -8.54
CA LEU A 59 9.85 18.41 -9.62
C LEU A 59 8.83 18.89 -10.66
N GLY A 60 8.17 20.03 -10.44
CA GLY A 60 7.23 20.66 -11.37
C GLY A 60 5.77 20.34 -11.12
N PHE A 61 5.41 19.86 -9.94
CA PHE A 61 4.03 19.60 -9.51
C PHE A 61 3.47 20.74 -8.67
N GLN A 62 2.15 20.81 -8.54
CA GLN A 62 1.47 21.61 -7.55
C GLN A 62 1.08 20.75 -6.36
N VAL A 63 0.94 21.35 -5.17
CA VAL A 63 0.51 20.61 -3.97
C VAL A 63 -0.68 21.32 -3.33
N LYS A 64 -1.75 20.55 -3.10
CA LYS A 64 -2.97 20.97 -2.41
C LYS A 64 -3.09 20.22 -1.08
N TYR A 65 -3.34 20.93 -0.01
CA TYR A 65 -3.58 20.33 1.31
C TYR A 65 -5.08 20.06 1.49
N ALA A 66 -5.42 18.89 2.03
CA ALA A 66 -6.77 18.59 2.46
C ALA A 66 -7.20 19.52 3.60
N GLU A 67 -8.50 19.73 3.75
CA GLU A 67 -9.05 20.69 4.70
C GLU A 67 -8.63 20.37 6.14
N HIS A 68 -8.64 19.09 6.52
CA HIS A 68 -8.33 18.65 7.89
C HIS A 68 -6.90 18.13 8.05
N LEU A 69 -6.00 18.33 7.05
CA LEU A 69 -4.62 17.79 7.08
C LEU A 69 -3.88 18.08 8.39
N PHE A 70 -4.11 19.25 9.00
CA PHE A 70 -3.47 19.71 10.24
C PHE A 70 -4.41 19.77 11.44
N SER A 71 -5.64 19.28 11.30
CA SER A 71 -6.59 19.18 12.41
C SER A 71 -6.12 18.14 13.43
N THR A 72 -6.75 18.09 14.59
CA THR A 72 -6.41 17.12 15.63
C THR A 72 -7.66 16.64 16.35
N ALA A 73 -7.90 15.34 16.31
CA ALA A 73 -8.91 14.65 17.11
C ALA A 73 -8.39 13.27 17.50
N TRP A 74 -8.38 12.95 18.80
CA TRP A 74 -7.99 11.64 19.34
C TRP A 74 -6.61 11.11 18.87
N GLY A 75 -5.67 12.01 18.58
CA GLY A 75 -4.33 11.66 18.06
C GLY A 75 -4.23 11.59 16.53
N PHE A 76 -5.35 11.73 15.81
CA PHE A 76 -5.41 11.75 14.35
C PHE A 76 -5.55 13.18 13.79
N SER A 77 -5.42 13.32 12.48
CA SER A 77 -5.72 14.56 11.74
C SER A 77 -7.23 14.73 11.55
N GLY A 78 -7.95 14.99 12.63
CA GLY A 78 -9.40 15.11 12.61
C GLY A 78 -10.13 13.81 13.00
N THR A 79 -11.45 13.90 13.04
CA THR A 79 -12.35 12.77 13.29
C THR A 79 -12.35 11.78 12.12
N ASP A 80 -12.86 10.57 12.31
CA ASP A 80 -12.98 9.58 11.24
C ASP A 80 -13.77 10.11 10.04
N LYS A 81 -14.82 10.90 10.29
CA LYS A 81 -15.64 11.52 9.22
C LYS A 81 -14.88 12.59 8.45
N GLU A 82 -14.18 13.47 9.13
CA GLU A 82 -13.37 14.52 8.50
C GLU A 82 -12.25 13.92 7.64
N ARG A 83 -11.57 12.89 8.13
CA ARG A 83 -10.52 12.19 7.36
C ARG A 83 -11.07 11.47 6.14
N ALA A 84 -12.24 10.84 6.24
CA ALA A 84 -12.91 10.21 5.10
C ALA A 84 -13.40 11.25 4.09
N GLU A 85 -13.91 12.39 4.57
CA GLU A 85 -14.34 13.50 3.72
C GLU A 85 -13.17 14.13 2.96
N ASP A 86 -12.03 14.31 3.59
CA ASP A 86 -10.80 14.78 2.93
C ASP A 86 -10.42 13.88 1.74
N ILE A 87 -10.54 12.54 1.90
CA ILE A 87 -10.31 11.61 0.79
C ILE A 87 -11.33 11.85 -0.32
N HIS A 88 -12.63 11.95 0.03
CA HIS A 88 -13.70 12.12 -0.97
C HIS A 88 -13.57 13.43 -1.74
N GLN A 89 -13.32 14.55 -1.05
CA GLN A 89 -13.15 15.86 -1.68
C GLN A 89 -11.96 15.87 -2.64
N MET A 90 -10.82 15.29 -2.23
CA MET A 90 -9.64 15.20 -3.08
C MET A 90 -9.85 14.24 -4.28
N MET A 91 -10.67 13.19 -4.12
CA MET A 91 -11.05 12.31 -5.24
C MET A 91 -11.98 13.02 -6.24
N GLU A 92 -12.89 13.89 -5.79
CA GLU A 92 -13.81 14.63 -6.66
C GLU A 92 -13.19 15.87 -7.30
N ASP A 93 -12.10 16.38 -6.77
CA ASP A 93 -11.44 17.59 -7.28
C ASP A 93 -10.71 17.29 -8.61
N ASP A 94 -11.21 17.81 -9.71
CA ASP A 94 -10.68 17.57 -11.06
C ASP A 94 -9.25 18.08 -11.27
N ASP A 95 -8.79 19.03 -10.48
CA ASP A 95 -7.40 19.53 -10.54
C ASP A 95 -6.42 18.55 -9.91
N VAL A 96 -6.85 17.76 -8.93
CA VAL A 96 -6.02 16.78 -8.24
C VAL A 96 -5.88 15.51 -9.07
N LYS A 97 -4.64 15.05 -9.33
CA LYS A 97 -4.35 13.84 -10.10
C LYS A 97 -3.79 12.69 -9.25
N MET A 98 -3.26 13.02 -8.09
CA MET A 98 -2.72 12.04 -7.14
C MET A 98 -3.09 12.44 -5.71
N LEU A 99 -3.44 11.45 -4.90
CA LEU A 99 -3.50 11.57 -3.44
C LEU A 99 -2.27 10.90 -2.84
N LEU A 100 -1.53 11.68 -2.06
CA LEU A 100 -0.39 11.21 -1.30
C LEU A 100 -0.76 11.22 0.18
N PHE A 101 -0.75 10.02 0.81
CA PHE A 101 -1.21 9.89 2.18
C PHE A 101 -0.04 9.95 3.18
N THR A 102 -0.37 10.22 4.45
CA THR A 102 0.52 9.93 5.58
C THR A 102 0.53 8.43 5.87
N GLY A 103 1.63 7.92 6.44
CA GLY A 103 1.64 6.66 7.21
C GLY A 103 1.32 6.92 8.68
N GLY A 104 1.59 5.98 9.57
CA GLY A 104 1.45 6.13 11.03
C GLY A 104 0.30 5.30 11.60
N GLU A 105 -0.57 5.85 12.41
CA GLU A 105 -1.61 5.09 13.12
C GLU A 105 -2.63 4.38 12.21
N VAL A 106 -3.26 3.33 12.74
CA VAL A 106 -4.22 2.48 12.03
C VAL A 106 -5.41 3.26 11.48
N ALA A 107 -5.76 3.03 10.22
CA ALA A 107 -6.85 3.72 9.52
C ALA A 107 -8.07 2.81 9.20
N THR A 108 -8.19 1.65 9.83
CA THR A 108 -9.33 0.73 9.62
C THR A 108 -10.69 1.35 9.97
N HIS A 109 -10.73 2.34 10.86
CA HIS A 109 -11.95 3.10 11.19
C HIS A 109 -12.58 3.79 9.98
N LEU A 110 -11.79 4.15 8.97
CA LEU A 110 -12.27 4.84 7.77
C LEU A 110 -12.94 3.90 6.78
N LEU A 111 -12.61 2.61 6.79
CA LEU A 111 -13.08 1.66 5.78
C LEU A 111 -14.61 1.65 5.59
N PRO A 112 -15.44 1.66 6.67
CA PRO A 112 -16.89 1.73 6.53
C PRO A 112 -17.43 3.11 6.11
N LEU A 113 -16.61 4.15 6.12
CA LEU A 113 -17.00 5.52 5.78
C LEU A 113 -16.63 5.90 4.34
N LEU A 114 -15.78 5.10 3.67
CA LEU A 114 -15.35 5.38 2.31
C LEU A 114 -16.46 5.04 1.31
N ASP A 115 -16.70 5.96 0.38
CA ASP A 115 -17.55 5.74 -0.79
C ASP A 115 -16.71 5.17 -1.94
N TYR A 116 -16.67 3.84 -2.02
CA TYR A 116 -15.87 3.12 -3.03
C TYR A 116 -16.39 3.34 -4.46
N GLU A 117 -17.69 3.59 -4.65
CA GLU A 117 -18.25 3.92 -5.97
C GLU A 117 -17.84 5.32 -6.43
N LYS A 118 -17.77 6.29 -5.50
CA LYS A 118 -17.20 7.61 -5.77
C LYS A 118 -15.74 7.50 -6.19
N ILE A 119 -14.93 6.74 -5.44
CA ILE A 119 -13.53 6.50 -5.76
C ILE A 119 -13.39 5.85 -7.14
N ARG A 120 -14.23 4.87 -7.48
CA ARG A 120 -14.26 4.22 -8.78
C ARG A 120 -14.53 5.18 -9.93
N ARG A 121 -15.43 6.14 -9.73
CA ARG A 121 -15.83 7.13 -10.76
C ARG A 121 -14.80 8.24 -11.00
N HIS A 122 -13.91 8.47 -10.05
CA HIS A 122 -12.87 9.48 -10.12
C HIS A 122 -11.48 8.84 -9.93
N PRO A 123 -11.02 7.99 -10.87
CA PRO A 123 -9.78 7.26 -10.69
C PRO A 123 -8.58 8.21 -10.65
N LYS A 124 -7.79 8.11 -9.58
CA LYS A 124 -6.56 8.89 -9.35
C LYS A 124 -5.50 8.01 -8.75
N ILE A 125 -4.24 8.40 -8.87
CA ILE A 125 -3.16 7.74 -8.16
C ILE A 125 -3.36 7.94 -6.65
N ILE A 126 -3.38 6.84 -5.88
CA ILE A 126 -3.38 6.88 -4.41
C ILE A 126 -2.14 6.14 -3.94
N SER A 127 -1.23 6.84 -3.27
CA SER A 127 0.05 6.26 -2.85
C SER A 127 0.31 6.50 -1.35
N SER A 128 0.82 5.47 -0.70
CA SER A 128 1.35 5.50 0.67
C SER A 128 2.05 4.18 1.01
N TYR A 129 2.43 4.01 2.27
CA TYR A 129 2.93 2.75 2.83
C TYR A 129 2.56 2.62 4.32
N SER A 130 3.06 1.59 5.01
CA SER A 130 2.83 1.38 6.45
C SER A 130 1.34 1.20 6.76
N ASP A 131 0.80 1.94 7.71
CA ASP A 131 -0.58 1.82 8.20
C ASP A 131 -1.65 2.11 7.15
N SER A 132 -1.32 2.83 6.09
CA SER A 132 -2.20 3.01 4.93
C SER A 132 -2.48 1.71 4.16
N THR A 133 -1.79 0.60 4.46
CA THR A 133 -2.04 -0.73 3.87
C THR A 133 -3.51 -1.09 3.86
N SER A 134 -4.20 -0.84 4.98
CA SER A 134 -5.63 -1.16 5.12
C SER A 134 -6.50 -0.42 4.10
N ILE A 135 -6.27 0.90 3.94
CA ILE A 135 -7.03 1.73 3.00
C ILE A 135 -6.70 1.37 1.56
N LEU A 136 -5.40 1.23 1.23
CA LEU A 136 -4.96 0.94 -0.14
C LEU A 136 -5.55 -0.38 -0.64
N ASN A 137 -5.49 -1.45 0.17
CA ASN A 137 -6.07 -2.74 -0.20
C ASN A 137 -7.60 -2.69 -0.27
N ALA A 138 -8.27 -2.03 0.69
CA ALA A 138 -9.73 -1.90 0.67
C ALA A 138 -10.23 -1.12 -0.55
N ILE A 139 -9.55 -0.03 -0.91
CA ILE A 139 -9.89 0.74 -2.12
C ILE A 139 -9.69 -0.13 -3.36
N SER A 140 -8.53 -0.79 -3.48
CA SER A 140 -8.26 -1.66 -4.63
C SER A 140 -9.29 -2.78 -4.76
N ASP A 141 -9.60 -3.44 -3.66
CA ASP A 141 -10.56 -4.55 -3.61
C ASP A 141 -12.00 -4.10 -3.94
N ARG A 142 -12.45 -2.99 -3.35
CA ARG A 142 -13.85 -2.55 -3.44
C ARG A 142 -14.19 -1.68 -4.64
N SER A 143 -13.24 -0.86 -5.10
CA SER A 143 -13.45 0.01 -6.25
C SER A 143 -12.87 -0.54 -7.55
N GLY A 144 -11.94 -1.50 -7.47
CA GLY A 144 -11.15 -1.98 -8.61
C GLY A 144 -10.05 -1.02 -9.05
N LEU A 145 -9.83 0.09 -8.35
CA LEU A 145 -8.76 1.04 -8.66
C LEU A 145 -7.41 0.46 -8.23
N VAL A 146 -6.43 0.47 -9.11
CA VAL A 146 -5.04 0.16 -8.76
C VAL A 146 -4.52 1.25 -7.82
N THR A 147 -4.03 0.84 -6.64
CA THR A 147 -3.42 1.70 -5.64
C THR A 147 -1.94 1.39 -5.51
N PHE A 148 -1.16 2.27 -4.88
CA PHE A 148 0.30 2.18 -4.92
C PHE A 148 0.88 2.11 -3.51
N TYR A 149 1.53 0.99 -3.20
CA TYR A 149 2.28 0.81 -1.96
C TYR A 149 3.73 1.20 -2.15
N GLY A 150 4.26 2.14 -1.36
CA GLY A 150 5.69 2.46 -1.37
C GLY A 150 6.06 3.87 -0.95
N GLN A 151 5.39 4.90 -1.45
CA GLN A 151 5.77 6.30 -1.15
C GLN A 151 4.62 7.08 -0.54
N SER A 152 4.94 7.88 0.47
CA SER A 152 4.03 8.73 1.24
C SER A 152 4.57 10.16 1.30
N ILE A 153 3.85 11.07 1.94
CA ILE A 153 4.32 12.45 2.19
C ILE A 153 5.69 12.43 2.88
N ARG A 154 5.91 11.52 3.83
CA ARG A 154 7.18 11.37 4.54
C ARG A 154 8.36 11.06 3.61
N THR A 155 8.16 10.25 2.57
CA THR A 155 9.21 9.95 1.60
C THR A 155 9.77 11.21 0.96
N PHE A 156 8.90 12.16 0.62
CA PHE A 156 9.31 13.44 0.03
C PHE A 156 9.91 14.40 1.06
N ASP A 157 9.41 14.39 2.30
CA ASP A 157 10.02 15.13 3.41
C ASP A 157 11.49 14.70 3.63
N GLU A 158 11.74 13.40 3.63
CA GLU A 158 13.08 12.82 3.78
C GLU A 158 14.01 13.11 2.57
N CYS A 159 13.45 13.45 1.42
CA CYS A 159 14.20 13.89 0.24
C CYS A 159 14.57 15.38 0.26
N PHE A 160 14.05 16.17 1.21
CA PHE A 160 14.32 17.60 1.27
C PHE A 160 15.82 17.90 1.47
N GLY A 161 16.37 18.79 0.64
CA GLY A 161 17.79 19.14 0.65
C GLY A 161 18.72 18.08 0.04
N GLN A 162 18.16 17.00 -0.55
CA GLN A 162 18.96 15.98 -1.24
C GLN A 162 19.16 16.33 -2.72
N GLU A 163 20.16 15.70 -3.36
CA GLU A 163 20.31 15.75 -4.83
C GLU A 163 19.21 14.92 -5.52
N LEU A 164 18.14 15.59 -5.92
CA LEU A 164 16.91 14.96 -6.40
C LEU A 164 17.14 14.02 -7.58
N LYS A 165 18.02 14.37 -8.53
CA LYS A 165 18.30 13.56 -9.73
C LYS A 165 19.00 12.23 -9.45
N GLN A 166 19.63 12.07 -8.29
CA GLN A 166 20.36 10.87 -7.91
C GLN A 166 19.65 10.09 -6.79
N HIS A 167 18.58 10.64 -6.22
CA HIS A 167 17.89 10.02 -5.12
C HIS A 167 17.02 8.84 -5.62
N TYR A 168 17.28 7.63 -5.11
CA TYR A 168 16.62 6.39 -5.56
C TYR A 168 15.08 6.50 -5.56
N ASN A 169 14.48 6.97 -4.46
CA ASN A 169 13.02 7.05 -4.34
C ASN A 169 12.40 8.02 -5.36
N LEU A 170 13.09 9.13 -5.68
CA LEU A 170 12.62 10.09 -6.68
C LEU A 170 12.76 9.56 -8.11
N GLN A 171 13.80 8.77 -8.38
CA GLN A 171 13.91 8.05 -9.66
C GLN A 171 12.78 7.02 -9.81
N VAL A 172 12.47 6.28 -8.76
CA VAL A 172 11.35 5.32 -8.76
C VAL A 172 10.01 6.04 -8.97
N PHE A 173 9.78 7.18 -8.30
CA PHE A 173 8.60 8.02 -8.51
C PHE A 173 8.46 8.45 -9.98
N HIS A 174 9.54 8.98 -10.55
CA HIS A 174 9.59 9.40 -11.94
C HIS A 174 9.30 8.24 -12.89
N ASP A 175 10.06 7.15 -12.77
CA ASP A 175 9.97 6.01 -13.68
C ASP A 175 8.56 5.38 -13.63
N ARG A 176 7.98 5.25 -12.42
CA ARG A 176 6.69 4.57 -12.23
C ARG A 176 5.48 5.44 -12.55
N LEU A 177 5.41 6.64 -11.97
CA LEU A 177 4.17 7.44 -11.98
C LEU A 177 4.15 8.53 -13.05
N ILE A 178 5.31 8.90 -13.62
CA ILE A 178 5.41 9.90 -14.69
C ILE A 178 5.66 9.21 -16.04
N GLU A 179 6.67 8.33 -16.14
CA GLU A 179 6.98 7.62 -17.39
C GLU A 179 6.07 6.40 -17.62
N GLY A 180 5.34 5.94 -16.59
CA GLY A 180 4.52 4.74 -16.69
C GLY A 180 5.31 3.47 -16.97
N SER A 181 6.57 3.42 -16.52
CA SER A 181 7.46 2.28 -16.77
C SER A 181 7.06 1.06 -15.92
N SER A 182 6.98 -0.11 -16.51
CA SER A 182 6.88 -1.40 -15.79
C SER A 182 8.24 -1.95 -15.34
N ASN A 183 9.35 -1.31 -15.70
CA ASN A 183 10.67 -1.74 -15.24
C ASN A 183 10.77 -1.64 -13.71
N TYR A 184 11.16 -2.74 -13.08
CA TYR A 184 11.42 -2.78 -11.65
C TYR A 184 12.91 -2.57 -11.37
N ARG A 185 13.23 -1.51 -10.64
CA ARG A 185 14.60 -1.16 -10.28
C ARG A 185 14.96 -1.81 -8.95
N MET A 186 15.64 -2.94 -8.97
CA MET A 186 16.18 -3.54 -7.76
C MET A 186 17.27 -2.63 -7.14
N ALA A 187 17.15 -2.34 -5.86
CA ALA A 187 18.19 -1.62 -5.12
C ALA A 187 19.38 -2.55 -4.78
N LYS A 188 19.07 -3.81 -4.48
CA LYS A 188 20.02 -4.89 -4.18
C LYS A 188 19.50 -6.21 -4.74
N PRO A 189 20.38 -7.22 -4.95
CA PRO A 189 19.94 -8.59 -5.26
C PRO A 189 19.00 -9.13 -4.18
N TRP A 190 17.91 -9.75 -4.60
CA TRP A 190 16.95 -10.34 -3.69
C TRP A 190 17.48 -11.63 -3.07
N LYS A 191 17.18 -11.85 -1.79
CA LYS A 191 17.53 -13.10 -1.10
C LYS A 191 16.44 -14.12 -1.34
N VAL A 192 16.80 -15.22 -1.99
CA VAL A 192 15.87 -16.34 -2.22
C VAL A 192 15.91 -17.28 -1.02
N LEU A 193 14.76 -17.48 -0.37
CA LEU A 193 14.58 -18.47 0.70
C LEU A 193 14.04 -19.78 0.13
N ARG A 194 13.09 -19.71 -0.79
CA ARG A 194 12.56 -20.85 -1.54
C ARG A 194 12.33 -20.47 -2.99
N GLY A 195 12.89 -21.25 -3.91
CA GLY A 195 12.77 -21.07 -5.35
C GLY A 195 11.36 -21.34 -5.90
N GLY A 196 11.17 -21.02 -7.16
CA GLY A 196 9.97 -21.22 -7.94
C GLY A 196 9.67 -20.05 -8.86
N TYR A 197 8.80 -20.31 -9.85
CA TYR A 197 8.36 -19.30 -10.81
C TYR A 197 6.84 -19.15 -10.71
N VAL A 198 6.36 -17.93 -10.46
CA VAL A 198 4.93 -17.65 -10.31
C VAL A 198 4.56 -16.31 -10.94
N LYS A 199 3.28 -16.20 -11.32
CA LYS A 199 2.68 -14.97 -11.81
C LYS A 199 1.36 -14.76 -11.06
N GLY A 200 1.13 -13.53 -10.62
CA GLY A 200 -0.09 -13.18 -9.89
C GLY A 200 -0.28 -11.67 -9.81
N ARG A 201 -1.46 -11.25 -9.36
CA ARG A 201 -1.73 -9.85 -9.03
C ARG A 201 -1.12 -9.51 -7.67
N LEU A 202 -0.50 -8.34 -7.56
CA LEU A 202 0.08 -7.88 -6.32
C LEU A 202 -0.99 -7.52 -5.30
N THR A 203 -0.81 -7.97 -4.08
CA THR A 203 -1.57 -7.58 -2.90
C THR A 203 -0.65 -7.59 -1.69
N GLY A 204 -0.90 -6.77 -0.68
CA GLY A 204 -0.06 -6.78 0.51
C GLY A 204 0.22 -5.41 1.11
N GLY A 205 1.35 -5.31 1.81
CA GLY A 205 1.83 -4.11 2.49
C GLY A 205 2.43 -4.42 3.86
N TYR A 206 2.26 -3.52 4.83
CA TYR A 206 2.72 -3.69 6.20
C TYR A 206 2.00 -4.85 6.88
N LEU A 207 2.76 -5.81 7.39
CA LEU A 207 2.29 -7.10 7.91
C LEU A 207 1.16 -6.94 8.93
N VAL A 208 1.33 -6.04 9.90
CA VAL A 208 0.33 -5.80 10.97
C VAL A 208 -1.01 -5.39 10.36
N ASN A 209 -1.01 -4.37 9.52
CA ASN A 209 -2.22 -3.81 8.92
C ASN A 209 -2.85 -4.75 7.89
N TYR A 210 -2.02 -5.50 7.17
CA TYR A 210 -2.53 -6.54 6.27
C TYR A 210 -3.22 -7.67 7.05
N THR A 211 -2.69 -8.05 8.21
CA THR A 211 -3.34 -9.03 9.10
C THR A 211 -4.67 -8.48 9.66
N LEU A 212 -4.70 -7.22 10.06
CA LEU A 212 -5.92 -6.59 10.60
C LEU A 212 -7.02 -6.51 9.55
N ILE A 213 -6.71 -6.16 8.29
CA ILE A 213 -7.72 -6.01 7.25
C ILE A 213 -8.38 -7.34 6.86
N GLN A 214 -7.69 -8.48 6.99
CA GLN A 214 -8.26 -9.81 6.76
C GLN A 214 -9.44 -10.12 7.68
N GLN A 215 -9.51 -9.46 8.85
CA GLN A 215 -10.58 -9.63 9.83
C GLN A 215 -11.78 -8.69 9.57
N THR A 216 -11.74 -7.91 8.48
CA THR A 216 -12.78 -6.95 8.13
C THR A 216 -13.59 -7.40 6.91
N PRO A 217 -14.84 -6.96 6.77
CA PRO A 217 -15.63 -7.23 5.56
C PRO A 217 -15.24 -6.35 4.35
N PHE A 218 -14.21 -5.50 4.50
CA PHE A 218 -13.81 -4.53 3.46
C PHE A 218 -12.70 -5.05 2.55
N TYR A 219 -12.20 -6.24 2.79
CA TYR A 219 -11.17 -6.86 1.98
C TYR A 219 -11.41 -8.36 1.83
N SER A 220 -11.13 -8.89 0.65
CA SER A 220 -11.21 -10.32 0.38
C SER A 220 -10.18 -10.74 -0.68
N LEU A 221 -9.47 -11.83 -0.44
CA LEU A 221 -8.63 -12.47 -1.45
C LEU A 221 -9.46 -13.19 -2.54
N ASP A 222 -10.78 -13.27 -2.36
CA ASP A 222 -11.67 -14.00 -3.28
C ASP A 222 -11.97 -13.19 -4.56
N HIS A 223 -11.57 -11.92 -4.65
CA HIS A 223 -11.76 -11.06 -5.81
C HIS A 223 -10.70 -11.25 -6.90
N VAL A 224 -9.82 -12.20 -6.74
CA VAL A 224 -8.89 -12.59 -7.79
C VAL A 224 -9.65 -13.46 -8.81
N SER A 225 -9.42 -13.23 -10.10
CA SER A 225 -10.06 -13.98 -11.19
C SER A 225 -9.98 -15.48 -10.94
N GLU A 226 -11.03 -16.23 -11.28
CA GLU A 226 -11.12 -17.67 -11.04
C GLU A 226 -9.88 -18.41 -11.59
N GLY A 227 -9.18 -19.12 -10.73
CA GLY A 227 -7.94 -19.83 -11.06
C GLY A 227 -6.64 -19.01 -10.98
N GLU A 228 -6.68 -17.70 -10.72
CA GLU A 228 -5.49 -16.86 -10.48
C GLU A 228 -5.28 -16.68 -8.98
N LYS A 229 -4.06 -16.94 -8.47
CA LYS A 229 -3.69 -16.66 -7.09
C LYS A 229 -2.85 -15.37 -7.02
N PRO A 230 -3.12 -14.46 -6.07
CA PRO A 230 -2.32 -13.26 -5.93
C PRO A 230 -0.88 -13.56 -5.51
N LEU A 231 0.03 -12.66 -5.85
CA LEU A 231 1.40 -12.61 -5.35
C LEU A 231 1.42 -11.66 -4.15
N LEU A 232 1.62 -12.22 -2.97
CA LEU A 232 1.61 -11.47 -1.71
C LEU A 232 2.97 -10.81 -1.48
N PHE A 233 2.96 -9.52 -1.20
CA PHE A 233 4.11 -8.82 -0.64
C PHE A 233 3.80 -8.33 0.77
N LEU A 234 4.69 -8.59 1.71
CA LEU A 234 4.56 -8.15 3.09
C LEU A 234 5.85 -7.44 3.51
N GLU A 235 5.76 -6.56 4.48
CA GLU A 235 6.94 -6.01 5.14
C GLU A 235 6.66 -5.75 6.61
N ASP A 236 7.72 -5.70 7.39
CA ASP A 236 7.74 -5.26 8.78
C ASP A 236 9.13 -4.74 9.09
N HIS A 237 9.33 -4.12 10.24
CA HIS A 237 10.63 -3.63 10.65
C HIS A 237 10.92 -4.02 12.10
N GLU A 238 12.16 -4.43 12.39
CA GLU A 238 12.60 -4.85 13.73
C GLU A 238 12.37 -3.80 14.82
N LYS A 239 12.28 -2.51 14.45
CA LYS A 239 11.94 -1.42 15.39
C LYS A 239 10.51 -1.51 15.93
N PHE A 240 9.61 -2.17 15.20
CA PHE A 240 8.21 -2.28 15.57
C PHE A 240 7.88 -3.67 16.10
N ASN A 241 8.39 -4.71 15.43
CA ASN A 241 8.08 -6.08 15.76
C ASN A 241 9.33 -6.97 15.74
N GLU A 242 9.68 -7.58 16.86
CA GLU A 242 10.67 -8.66 16.91
C GLU A 242 10.18 -9.88 16.10
N PRO A 243 11.08 -10.80 15.68
CA PRO A 243 10.70 -11.99 14.89
C PRO A 243 9.60 -12.83 15.54
N ALA A 244 9.53 -12.90 16.87
CA ALA A 244 8.46 -13.58 17.58
C ALA A 244 7.08 -12.93 17.35
N ALA A 245 7.03 -11.60 17.26
CA ALA A 245 5.80 -10.87 16.91
C ALA A 245 5.44 -11.09 15.43
N VAL A 246 6.42 -11.02 14.51
CA VAL A 246 6.22 -11.37 13.10
C VAL A 246 5.63 -12.79 12.97
N SER A 247 6.18 -13.76 13.71
CA SER A 247 5.68 -15.14 13.73
C SER A 247 4.21 -15.24 14.16
N ARG A 248 3.77 -14.40 15.10
CA ARG A 248 2.34 -14.34 15.51
C ARG A 248 1.44 -13.86 14.39
N TYR A 249 1.80 -12.77 13.70
CA TYR A 249 1.02 -12.27 12.56
C TYR A 249 1.01 -13.29 11.40
N VAL A 250 2.14 -13.89 11.10
CA VAL A 250 2.24 -14.98 10.12
C VAL A 250 1.31 -16.14 10.50
N SER A 251 1.26 -16.53 11.78
CA SER A 251 0.35 -17.56 12.27
C SER A 251 -1.13 -17.18 12.12
N CYS A 252 -1.49 -15.90 12.35
CA CYS A 252 -2.86 -15.43 12.10
C CYS A 252 -3.23 -15.56 10.61
N LEU A 253 -2.36 -15.08 9.71
CA LEU A 253 -2.58 -15.21 8.27
C LEU A 253 -2.67 -16.66 7.81
N GLU A 254 -1.88 -17.55 8.44
CA GLU A 254 -1.91 -18.98 8.15
C GLU A 254 -3.24 -19.61 8.58
N GLN A 255 -3.76 -19.27 9.76
CA GLN A 255 -5.04 -19.75 10.26
C GLN A 255 -6.24 -19.22 9.44
N ASP A 256 -6.12 -18.02 8.89
CA ASP A 256 -7.10 -17.44 7.95
C ASP A 256 -6.99 -18.06 6.54
N GLY A 257 -6.03 -18.99 6.31
CA GLY A 257 -5.82 -19.67 5.04
C GLY A 257 -5.25 -18.78 3.94
N VAL A 258 -4.62 -17.65 4.29
CA VAL A 258 -4.06 -16.70 3.31
C VAL A 258 -3.00 -17.38 2.44
N PHE A 259 -2.08 -18.14 3.05
CA PHE A 259 -0.98 -18.78 2.31
C PHE A 259 -1.40 -19.89 1.36
N ASP A 260 -2.58 -20.47 1.53
CA ASP A 260 -3.15 -21.46 0.59
C ASP A 260 -3.80 -20.78 -0.63
N ARG A 261 -4.11 -19.49 -0.51
CA ARG A 261 -4.78 -18.68 -1.53
C ARG A 261 -3.83 -17.81 -2.36
N ILE A 262 -2.54 -17.79 -2.07
CA ILE A 262 -1.52 -17.02 -2.79
C ILE A 262 -0.61 -17.92 -3.62
N CYS A 263 0.09 -17.34 -4.60
CA CYS A 263 1.06 -18.08 -5.43
C CYS A 263 2.51 -17.91 -4.95
N GLY A 264 2.85 -16.87 -4.19
CA GLY A 264 4.20 -16.60 -3.70
C GLY A 264 4.22 -15.49 -2.67
N LEU A 265 5.34 -15.37 -1.95
CA LEU A 265 5.56 -14.37 -0.90
C LEU A 265 6.84 -13.58 -1.16
N ILE A 266 6.74 -12.25 -1.16
CA ILE A 266 7.85 -11.30 -1.16
C ILE A 266 7.85 -10.61 0.19
N PHE A 267 8.95 -10.67 0.95
CA PHE A 267 9.06 -9.96 2.22
C PHE A 267 10.01 -8.78 2.09
N GLY A 268 9.51 -7.59 2.39
CA GLY A 268 10.22 -6.31 2.28
C GLY A 268 11.25 -6.11 3.39
N HIS A 269 11.85 -4.93 3.40
CA HIS A 269 12.90 -4.58 4.35
C HIS A 269 12.47 -4.81 5.80
N TYR A 270 13.29 -5.53 6.55
CA TYR A 270 13.05 -5.78 7.96
C TYR A 270 14.12 -5.16 8.86
N SER A 271 15.38 -5.32 8.54
CA SER A 271 16.51 -4.76 9.32
C SER A 271 17.73 -4.52 8.43
N GLU A 272 18.64 -3.68 8.89
CA GLU A 272 19.93 -3.45 8.20
C GLU A 272 20.84 -4.68 8.28
N ASN A 273 20.67 -5.54 9.28
CA ASN A 273 21.46 -6.74 9.48
C ASN A 273 20.65 -7.99 9.14
N PRO A 274 21.31 -9.07 8.66
CA PRO A 274 20.66 -10.37 8.49
C PRO A 274 20.00 -10.85 9.78
N ASN A 275 18.77 -11.35 9.69
CA ASN A 275 18.04 -11.91 10.83
C ASN A 275 17.67 -13.38 10.54
N PRO A 276 18.53 -14.35 10.98
CA PRO A 276 18.33 -15.78 10.69
C PRO A 276 16.99 -16.31 11.21
N LEU A 277 16.49 -15.81 12.35
CA LEU A 277 15.22 -16.27 12.89
C LEU A 277 14.03 -15.87 12.03
N LEU A 278 14.02 -14.62 11.52
CA LEU A 278 13.01 -14.18 10.56
C LEU A 278 13.07 -15.02 9.29
N GLU A 279 14.27 -15.26 8.77
CA GLU A 279 14.48 -16.08 7.56
C GLU A 279 13.92 -17.48 7.73
N GLU A 280 14.16 -18.12 8.89
CA GLU A 280 13.61 -19.43 9.22
C GLU A 280 12.07 -19.43 9.28
N ILE A 281 11.46 -18.41 9.89
CA ILE A 281 10.00 -18.23 9.94
C ILE A 281 9.42 -18.17 8.53
N LEU A 282 10.00 -17.35 7.65
CA LEU A 282 9.54 -17.19 6.28
C LEU A 282 9.79 -18.41 5.40
N LEU A 283 10.96 -19.08 5.57
CA LEU A 283 11.27 -20.33 4.87
C LEU A 283 10.24 -21.42 5.23
N ARG A 284 9.90 -21.55 6.50
CA ARG A 284 8.88 -22.50 6.96
C ARG A 284 7.52 -22.28 6.28
N VAL A 285 7.11 -21.04 6.08
CA VAL A 285 5.88 -20.71 5.31
C VAL A 285 6.01 -21.24 3.88
N GLY A 286 7.13 -20.96 3.22
CA GLY A 286 7.38 -21.40 1.86
C GLY A 286 7.36 -22.92 1.70
N GLU A 287 7.99 -23.65 2.64
CA GLU A 287 8.04 -25.11 2.63
C GLU A 287 6.66 -25.73 2.87
N LYS A 288 5.95 -25.27 3.91
CA LYS A 288 4.64 -25.78 4.30
C LYS A 288 3.59 -25.60 3.21
N HIS A 289 3.51 -24.39 2.62
CA HIS A 289 2.52 -24.02 1.59
C HIS A 289 3.02 -24.26 0.16
N ARG A 290 4.29 -24.70 -0.02
CA ARG A 290 4.91 -24.99 -1.32
C ARG A 290 4.92 -23.78 -2.27
N ILE A 291 5.11 -22.59 -1.75
CA ILE A 291 5.18 -21.34 -2.51
C ILE A 291 6.61 -20.78 -2.53
N PRO A 292 7.06 -20.10 -3.60
CA PRO A 292 8.31 -19.35 -3.60
C PRO A 292 8.28 -18.24 -2.56
N VAL A 293 9.42 -18.02 -1.87
CA VAL A 293 9.60 -16.99 -0.86
C VAL A 293 10.92 -16.27 -1.08
N VAL A 294 10.88 -14.96 -1.13
CA VAL A 294 12.05 -14.10 -1.26
C VAL A 294 12.02 -12.96 -0.27
N MET A 295 13.18 -12.41 0.06
CA MET A 295 13.35 -11.19 0.85
C MET A 295 14.06 -10.13 0.04
N THR A 296 13.72 -8.86 0.27
CA THR A 296 14.30 -7.70 -0.41
C THR A 296 14.36 -6.49 0.51
N ASP A 297 15.28 -5.56 0.22
CA ASP A 297 15.36 -4.25 0.88
C ASP A 297 14.67 -3.15 0.06
N ASP A 298 14.01 -3.47 -1.06
CA ASP A 298 13.54 -2.50 -2.03
C ASP A 298 12.33 -1.69 -1.56
N PHE A 299 11.53 -2.21 -0.66
CA PHE A 299 10.33 -1.55 -0.12
C PHE A 299 10.13 -1.83 1.37
N GLY A 300 9.26 -1.06 1.99
CA GLY A 300 8.95 -1.10 3.42
C GLY A 300 9.60 0.05 4.17
N HIS A 301 9.87 -0.15 5.48
CA HIS A 301 10.37 0.89 6.37
C HIS A 301 11.90 1.12 6.27
N GLY A 302 12.53 0.62 5.22
CA GLY A 302 13.96 0.84 4.93
C GLY A 302 14.23 2.10 4.11
N LYS A 303 15.47 2.19 3.62
CA LYS A 303 15.97 3.32 2.84
C LYS A 303 15.30 3.44 1.46
N TYR A 304 14.93 2.31 0.85
CA TYR A 304 14.43 2.23 -0.50
C TYR A 304 12.91 2.07 -0.48
N ASN A 305 12.20 2.93 -1.22
CA ASN A 305 10.74 2.90 -1.30
C ASN A 305 10.31 2.66 -2.76
N GLN A 306 10.42 1.40 -3.22
CA GLN A 306 9.80 0.99 -4.47
C GLN A 306 8.30 1.14 -4.41
N ILE A 307 7.72 1.45 -5.57
CA ILE A 307 6.26 1.61 -5.72
C ILE A 307 5.71 0.31 -6.31
N LEU A 308 4.92 -0.40 -5.51
CA LEU A 308 4.25 -1.64 -5.88
C LEU A 308 2.76 -1.36 -6.17
N PRO A 309 2.29 -1.55 -7.43
CA PRO A 309 0.90 -1.33 -7.78
C PRO A 309 0.02 -2.50 -7.31
N ILE A 310 -0.81 -2.27 -6.28
CA ILE A 310 -1.78 -3.26 -5.76
C ILE A 310 -2.84 -3.51 -6.83
N GLY A 311 -3.07 -4.77 -7.19
CA GLY A 311 -3.98 -5.19 -8.25
C GLY A 311 -3.28 -5.47 -9.58
N ALA A 312 -2.15 -4.84 -9.88
CA ALA A 312 -1.40 -5.07 -11.12
C ALA A 312 -0.71 -6.44 -11.14
N ARG A 313 -0.49 -7.00 -12.33
CA ARG A 313 0.19 -8.29 -12.49
C ARG A 313 1.70 -8.17 -12.36
N ALA A 314 2.29 -9.17 -11.70
CA ALA A 314 3.75 -9.31 -11.57
C ALA A 314 4.18 -10.77 -11.72
N ILE A 315 5.46 -10.95 -12.01
CA ILE A 315 6.14 -12.25 -12.11
C ILE A 315 7.26 -12.29 -11.08
N LEU A 316 7.30 -13.32 -10.25
CA LEU A 316 8.41 -13.67 -9.41
C LEU A 316 9.10 -14.91 -9.98
N ASP A 317 10.32 -14.75 -10.48
CA ASP A 317 11.25 -15.83 -10.84
C ASP A 317 12.27 -15.99 -9.69
N ALA A 318 11.83 -16.66 -8.62
CA ALA A 318 12.67 -16.85 -7.45
C ALA A 318 13.85 -17.79 -7.73
N ASP A 319 13.78 -18.65 -8.75
CA ASP A 319 14.90 -19.51 -9.14
C ASP A 319 16.11 -18.70 -9.63
N ARG A 320 15.83 -17.51 -10.21
CA ARG A 320 16.86 -16.57 -10.72
C ARG A 320 16.99 -15.32 -9.86
N GLY A 321 16.19 -15.15 -8.82
CA GLY A 321 16.16 -13.94 -7.99
C GLY A 321 15.66 -12.70 -8.74
N ASN A 322 14.75 -12.87 -9.71
CA ASN A 322 14.22 -11.79 -10.54
C ASN A 322 12.75 -11.50 -10.21
N PHE A 323 12.38 -10.23 -10.36
CA PHE A 323 11.01 -9.76 -10.23
C PHE A 323 10.66 -8.80 -11.37
N TYR A 324 9.48 -8.95 -11.94
CA TYR A 324 9.00 -8.16 -13.06
C TYR A 324 7.59 -7.68 -12.83
N LEU A 325 7.31 -6.41 -13.06
CA LEU A 325 5.96 -5.91 -13.17
C LEU A 325 5.50 -6.09 -14.63
N CYS A 326 4.36 -6.72 -14.82
CA CYS A 326 3.77 -6.87 -16.16
C CYS A 326 3.06 -5.59 -16.62
N GLU A 327 2.67 -4.75 -15.66
CA GLU A 327 1.89 -3.52 -15.85
C GLU A 327 2.48 -2.44 -14.94
N SER A 328 2.53 -1.20 -15.42
CA SER A 328 3.06 -0.07 -14.63
C SER A 328 2.18 0.28 -13.44
N GLY A 329 0.89 0.04 -13.55
CA GLY A 329 -0.15 0.47 -12.61
C GLY A 329 -0.80 1.80 -12.98
N VAL A 330 -0.29 2.52 -14.01
CA VAL A 330 -0.88 3.75 -14.59
C VAL A 330 -1.06 3.61 -16.09
N GLU A 331 -1.99 4.39 -16.68
CA GLU A 331 -2.24 4.50 -18.12
C GLU A 331 -1.51 5.68 -18.75
#